data_356de4127e84aa1b8a39ba6b6fdae055
#
_entry.id   356de4127e84aa1b8a39ba6b6fdae055
#
_cell.length_a   1.000
_cell.length_b   1.000
_cell.length_c   1.000
_cell.angle_alpha   90.00
_cell.angle_beta   90.00
_cell.angle_gamma   90.00
#
_symmetry.space_group_name_H-M   'P 1'
#
loop_
_entity.id
_entity.type
_entity.pdbx_description
1 polymer ?
#
loop_
_entity_poly.entity_id
_entity_poly.type
_entity_poly.pdbx_seq_one_letter_code
_entity_poly.pdbx_strand_id
1 'polypeptide(L)'
;TGSDPDEYKYLEEKSLEDAAFILATKSFSTTETLNSYESVTNRNFLSNTFVVTSNIDEAKHYGISDENIIPMDSSMGGRFSIWGPINLLFYLVHGEEKYKEFLKGAENSDQLSLNADINQNPSLTLSIQDVIMNNICGIESTLVVNYDWKLRNFYQYVQQVEMESTGKSVDQNGKDLDYETGMIVWGGFGPRSQHSFFQQVYQGTKNYNLYFIVTRSDQLNYKQFLGQSKSLKEGNDGESNTNKKVSRRSFTTIELN
;
A
#
# COMPACT_ATOMS: atom_id res chain seq x y z
N THR A 1 -0.22 15.43 -1.76
CA THR A 1 -1.25 15.83 -0.79
C THR A 1 -0.68 15.97 0.62
N GLY A 2 0.42 16.68 0.76
CA GLY A 2 0.98 17.00 2.07
C GLY A 2 0.53 18.36 2.56
N SER A 3 0.79 18.65 3.82
CA SER A 3 0.61 19.96 4.42
C SER A 3 1.85 20.84 4.27
N ASP A 4 2.95 20.29 3.75
CA ASP A 4 4.21 21.00 3.59
C ASP A 4 4.29 21.67 2.20
N PRO A 5 4.44 23.01 2.13
CA PRO A 5 4.57 23.72 0.87
C PRO A 5 5.67 23.23 -0.05
N ASP A 6 6.77 22.69 0.50
CA ASP A 6 7.86 22.16 -0.31
C ASP A 6 7.47 20.96 -1.20
N GLU A 7 6.36 20.25 -0.86
CA GLU A 7 5.86 19.14 -1.68
C GLU A 7 5.33 19.60 -3.06
N TYR A 8 4.83 20.82 -3.16
CA TYR A 8 4.22 21.35 -4.39
C TYR A 8 4.88 22.64 -4.92
N LYS A 9 5.91 23.14 -4.24
CA LYS A 9 6.65 24.35 -4.62
C LYS A 9 7.14 24.35 -6.07
N TYR A 10 7.49 23.18 -6.59
CA TYR A 10 7.92 23.04 -7.99
C TYR A 10 6.82 23.43 -9.01
N LEU A 11 5.56 23.50 -8.59
CA LEU A 11 4.44 23.94 -9.43
C LEU A 11 4.39 25.46 -9.56
N GLU A 12 4.98 26.22 -8.64
CA GLU A 12 5.00 27.69 -8.67
C GLU A 12 5.75 28.22 -9.92
N GLU A 13 6.72 27.44 -10.43
CA GLU A 13 7.50 27.78 -11.61
C GLU A 13 6.83 27.35 -12.92
N LYS A 14 5.67 26.71 -12.88
CA LYS A 14 4.98 26.17 -14.05
C LYS A 14 3.80 27.05 -14.45
N SER A 15 3.58 27.20 -15.77
CA SER A 15 2.29 27.71 -16.25
C SER A 15 1.20 26.69 -15.96
N LEU A 16 0.13 27.14 -15.31
CA LEU A 16 -1.03 26.33 -14.99
C LEU A 16 -2.22 26.61 -15.90
N GLU A 17 -2.05 27.45 -16.93
CA GLU A 17 -3.13 27.89 -17.84
C GLU A 17 -3.85 26.73 -18.55
N ASP A 18 -3.08 25.71 -18.93
CA ASP A 18 -3.60 24.50 -19.59
C ASP A 18 -3.74 23.31 -18.61
N ALA A 19 -3.64 23.55 -17.30
CA ALA A 19 -3.72 22.48 -16.31
C ALA A 19 -5.17 22.13 -15.98
N ALA A 20 -5.43 20.83 -15.84
CA ALA A 20 -6.62 20.32 -15.19
C ALA A 20 -6.24 19.79 -13.80
N PHE A 21 -7.07 20.05 -12.81
CA PHE A 21 -6.87 19.61 -11.43
C PHE A 21 -7.87 18.51 -11.09
N ILE A 22 -7.41 17.48 -10.39
CA ILE A 22 -8.28 16.42 -9.88
C ILE A 22 -8.14 16.40 -8.36
N LEU A 23 -9.21 16.77 -7.66
CA LEU A 23 -9.32 16.68 -6.22
C LEU A 23 -10.03 15.37 -5.86
N ALA A 24 -9.27 14.42 -5.31
CA ALA A 24 -9.78 13.14 -4.87
C ALA A 24 -9.89 13.13 -3.35
N THR A 25 -11.09 13.34 -2.83
CA THR A 25 -11.36 13.41 -1.39
C THR A 25 -12.77 12.94 -1.07
N LYS A 26 -12.89 11.85 -0.31
CA LYS A 26 -14.19 11.23 0.01
C LYS A 26 -15.15 12.21 0.67
N SER A 27 -14.73 12.87 1.74
CA SER A 27 -15.58 13.76 2.56
C SER A 27 -15.62 15.19 2.05
N PHE A 28 -14.74 15.56 1.13
CA PHE A 28 -14.48 16.93 0.71
C PHE A 28 -14.16 17.89 1.87
N SER A 29 -13.57 17.36 2.94
CA SER A 29 -13.19 18.10 4.15
C SER A 29 -11.74 17.86 4.56
N THR A 30 -10.95 17.15 3.70
CA THR A 30 -9.55 16.86 3.97
C THR A 30 -8.73 18.14 3.81
N THR A 31 -8.33 18.71 4.94
CA THR A 31 -7.66 20.01 5.03
C THR A 31 -6.39 20.05 4.16
N GLU A 32 -5.58 19.01 4.19
CA GLU A 32 -4.33 18.92 3.43
C GLU A 32 -4.58 19.00 1.92
N THR A 33 -5.61 18.30 1.43
CA THR A 33 -5.96 18.31 -0.01
C THR A 33 -6.43 19.69 -0.46
N LEU A 34 -7.32 20.31 0.31
CA LEU A 34 -7.87 21.62 -0.03
C LEU A 34 -6.79 22.71 0.09
N ASN A 35 -6.00 22.72 1.15
CA ASN A 35 -4.92 23.69 1.34
C ASN A 35 -3.86 23.58 0.24
N SER A 36 -3.46 22.37 -0.15
CA SER A 36 -2.49 22.18 -1.25
C SER A 36 -3.04 22.74 -2.57
N TYR A 37 -4.31 22.48 -2.88
CA TYR A 37 -4.96 23.03 -4.06
C TYR A 37 -5.04 24.56 -4.02
N GLU A 38 -5.49 25.13 -2.92
CA GLU A 38 -5.63 26.58 -2.75
C GLU A 38 -4.28 27.30 -2.81
N SER A 39 -3.25 26.72 -2.22
CA SER A 39 -1.89 27.29 -2.23
C SER A 39 -1.31 27.35 -3.64
N VAL A 40 -1.58 26.34 -4.48
CA VAL A 40 -1.08 26.29 -5.85
C VAL A 40 -1.92 27.16 -6.79
N THR A 41 -3.24 27.22 -6.60
CA THR A 41 -4.17 27.78 -7.58
C THR A 41 -4.77 29.11 -7.20
N ASN A 42 -4.72 29.49 -5.89
CA ASN A 42 -5.51 30.59 -5.33
C ASN A 42 -7.02 30.53 -5.73
N ARG A 43 -7.52 29.29 -5.97
CA ARG A 43 -8.89 29.00 -6.46
C ARG A 43 -9.23 29.59 -7.83
N ASN A 44 -8.25 30.01 -8.62
CA ASN A 44 -8.49 30.61 -9.94
C ASN A 44 -8.87 29.61 -11.04
N PHE A 45 -8.79 28.29 -10.76
CA PHE A 45 -8.98 27.24 -11.77
C PHE A 45 -10.18 26.32 -11.46
N LEU A 46 -11.22 26.84 -10.79
CA LEU A 46 -12.40 26.04 -10.42
C LEU A 46 -13.10 25.42 -11.66
N SER A 47 -13.13 26.14 -12.79
CA SER A 47 -13.70 25.62 -14.04
C SER A 47 -12.94 24.45 -14.64
N ASN A 48 -11.64 24.31 -14.32
CA ASN A 48 -10.76 23.25 -14.81
C ASN A 48 -10.47 22.23 -13.69
N THR A 49 -11.26 22.26 -12.60
CA THR A 49 -11.08 21.37 -11.46
C THR A 49 -12.18 20.33 -11.45
N PHE A 50 -11.77 19.06 -11.48
CA PHE A 50 -12.62 17.88 -11.34
C PHE A 50 -12.51 17.36 -9.92
N VAL A 51 -13.63 16.93 -9.35
CA VAL A 51 -13.68 16.46 -7.97
C VAL A 51 -14.24 15.05 -7.91
N VAL A 52 -13.55 14.14 -7.26
CA VAL A 52 -14.05 12.80 -6.94
C VAL A 52 -14.41 12.78 -5.45
N THR A 53 -15.69 12.71 -5.13
CA THR A 53 -16.16 12.81 -3.74
C THR A 53 -17.49 12.09 -3.50
N SER A 54 -17.77 11.72 -2.25
CA SER A 54 -19.10 11.32 -1.80
C SER A 54 -19.92 12.49 -1.25
N ASN A 55 -19.29 13.64 -0.99
CA ASN A 55 -19.94 14.84 -0.46
C ASN A 55 -20.12 15.88 -1.59
N ILE A 56 -21.13 15.64 -2.41
CA ILE A 56 -21.45 16.47 -3.58
C ILE A 56 -21.81 17.90 -3.18
N ASP A 57 -22.59 18.05 -2.11
CA ASP A 57 -23.08 19.36 -1.66
C ASP A 57 -21.93 20.26 -1.23
N GLU A 58 -20.93 19.73 -0.52
CA GLU A 58 -19.78 20.50 -0.10
C GLU A 58 -18.90 20.90 -1.30
N ALA A 59 -18.75 20.02 -2.28
CA ALA A 59 -18.03 20.36 -3.52
C ALA A 59 -18.73 21.52 -4.28
N LYS A 60 -20.07 21.52 -4.34
CA LYS A 60 -20.85 22.62 -4.91
C LYS A 60 -20.71 23.90 -4.12
N HIS A 61 -20.79 23.86 -2.79
CA HIS A 61 -20.56 25.02 -1.91
C HIS A 61 -19.16 25.60 -2.10
N TYR A 62 -18.18 24.77 -2.37
CA TYR A 62 -16.81 25.20 -2.67
C TYR A 62 -16.69 25.93 -4.02
N GLY A 63 -17.64 25.77 -4.92
CA GLY A 63 -17.71 26.41 -6.23
C GLY A 63 -17.42 25.52 -7.44
N ILE A 64 -17.45 24.21 -7.24
CA ILE A 64 -17.28 23.25 -8.35
C ILE A 64 -18.61 23.06 -9.07
N SER A 65 -18.60 23.14 -10.39
CA SER A 65 -19.80 22.91 -11.21
C SER A 65 -20.18 21.41 -11.24
N ASP A 66 -21.48 21.15 -11.39
CA ASP A 66 -22.04 19.80 -11.30
C ASP A 66 -21.40 18.84 -12.30
N GLU A 67 -21.09 19.29 -13.50
CA GLU A 67 -20.45 18.50 -14.55
C GLU A 67 -19.00 18.08 -14.23
N ASN A 68 -18.37 18.77 -13.30
CA ASN A 68 -17.00 18.48 -12.84
C ASN A 68 -16.97 17.62 -11.57
N ILE A 69 -18.13 17.24 -11.02
CA ILE A 69 -18.21 16.38 -9.85
C ILE A 69 -18.44 14.93 -10.27
N ILE A 70 -17.52 14.07 -9.89
CA ILE A 70 -17.58 12.63 -10.11
C ILE A 70 -17.96 11.98 -8.78
N PRO A 71 -19.21 11.48 -8.66
CA PRO A 71 -19.68 10.91 -7.42
C PRO A 71 -18.99 9.58 -7.10
N MET A 72 -18.71 9.35 -5.82
CA MET A 72 -18.29 8.06 -5.32
C MET A 72 -19.23 7.57 -4.22
N ASP A 73 -19.32 6.26 -4.07
CA ASP A 73 -20.16 5.63 -3.04
C ASP A 73 -19.60 5.96 -1.64
N SER A 74 -20.48 6.44 -0.76
CA SER A 74 -20.13 6.78 0.63
C SER A 74 -19.75 5.56 1.48
N SER A 75 -20.16 4.36 1.11
CA SER A 75 -19.77 3.11 1.78
C SER A 75 -18.32 2.70 1.49
N MET A 76 -17.73 3.20 0.39
CA MET A 76 -16.37 2.88 0.01
C MET A 76 -15.37 3.50 0.99
N GLY A 77 -14.62 2.68 1.72
CA GLY A 77 -13.56 3.13 2.63
C GLY A 77 -12.39 3.76 1.88
N GLY A 78 -11.77 4.80 2.47
CA GLY A 78 -10.66 5.54 1.83
C GLY A 78 -9.53 4.64 1.35
N ARG A 79 -9.03 3.74 2.21
CA ARG A 79 -7.94 2.80 1.88
C ARG A 79 -8.29 1.74 0.83
N PHE A 80 -9.58 1.53 0.56
CA PHE A 80 -10.08 0.63 -0.48
C PHE A 80 -10.53 1.37 -1.75
N SER A 81 -10.43 2.70 -1.77
CA SER A 81 -10.99 3.53 -2.84
C SER A 81 -10.25 3.41 -4.18
N ILE A 82 -9.08 2.78 -4.20
CA ILE A 82 -8.33 2.48 -5.43
C ILE A 82 -9.14 1.68 -6.46
N TRP A 83 -10.17 0.96 -6.02
CA TRP A 83 -11.07 0.17 -6.87
C TRP A 83 -12.21 0.98 -7.48
N GLY A 84 -12.34 2.25 -7.13
CA GLY A 84 -13.42 3.13 -7.54
C GLY A 84 -12.96 4.40 -8.26
N PRO A 85 -13.85 5.41 -8.34
CA PRO A 85 -13.59 6.66 -9.07
C PRO A 85 -12.36 7.45 -8.60
N ILE A 86 -11.89 7.26 -7.37
CA ILE A 86 -10.63 7.86 -6.88
C ILE A 86 -9.45 7.52 -7.80
N ASN A 87 -9.50 6.38 -8.49
CA ASN A 87 -8.46 5.96 -9.42
C ASN A 87 -8.60 6.55 -10.84
N LEU A 88 -9.34 7.65 -10.98
CA LEU A 88 -9.54 8.36 -12.26
C LEU A 88 -8.23 8.70 -12.96
N LEU A 89 -7.21 9.13 -12.22
CA LEU A 89 -5.92 9.47 -12.80
C LEU A 89 -5.26 8.28 -13.51
N PHE A 90 -5.36 7.08 -12.94
CA PHE A 90 -4.85 5.87 -13.58
C PHE A 90 -5.58 5.58 -14.90
N TYR A 91 -6.90 5.73 -14.90
CA TYR A 91 -7.72 5.57 -16.11
C TYR A 91 -7.32 6.56 -17.20
N LEU A 92 -7.15 7.84 -16.86
CA LEU A 92 -6.77 8.89 -17.80
C LEU A 92 -5.37 8.69 -18.40
N VAL A 93 -4.43 8.22 -17.58
CA VAL A 93 -3.03 8.03 -18.01
C VAL A 93 -2.84 6.75 -18.80
N HIS A 94 -3.51 5.67 -18.43
CA HIS A 94 -3.27 4.33 -18.98
C HIS A 94 -4.36 3.83 -19.92
N GLY A 95 -5.51 4.49 -19.95
CA GLY A 95 -6.65 4.16 -20.81
C GLY A 95 -7.53 3.03 -20.24
N GLU A 96 -8.65 2.84 -20.93
CA GLU A 96 -9.73 1.94 -20.50
C GLU A 96 -9.28 0.47 -20.41
N GLU A 97 -8.48 0.00 -21.37
CA GLU A 97 -8.06 -1.41 -21.39
C GLU A 97 -7.21 -1.75 -20.16
N LYS A 98 -6.23 -0.91 -19.83
CA LYS A 98 -5.39 -1.11 -18.65
C LYS A 98 -6.17 -0.99 -17.35
N TYR A 99 -7.16 -0.11 -17.31
CA TYR A 99 -8.04 -0.01 -16.16
C TYR A 99 -8.91 -1.25 -15.98
N LYS A 100 -9.43 -1.82 -17.08
CA LYS A 100 -10.16 -3.11 -17.03
C LYS A 100 -9.28 -4.27 -16.60
N GLU A 101 -8.02 -4.34 -17.08
CA GLU A 101 -7.05 -5.35 -16.61
C GLU A 101 -6.80 -5.23 -15.11
N PHE A 102 -6.64 -4.00 -14.61
CA PHE A 102 -6.47 -3.72 -13.19
C PHE A 102 -7.66 -4.22 -12.35
N LEU A 103 -8.89 -3.87 -12.75
CA LEU A 103 -10.11 -4.34 -12.08
C LEU A 103 -10.28 -5.86 -12.18
N LYS A 104 -9.88 -6.45 -13.30
CA LYS A 104 -9.94 -7.91 -13.47
C LYS A 104 -9.02 -8.65 -12.50
N GLY A 105 -7.86 -8.08 -12.17
CA GLY A 105 -6.98 -8.60 -11.12
C GLY A 105 -7.68 -8.67 -9.76
N ALA A 106 -8.42 -7.62 -9.39
CA ALA A 106 -9.22 -7.60 -8.17
C ALA A 106 -10.33 -8.64 -8.18
N GLU A 107 -11.11 -8.70 -9.27
CA GLU A 107 -12.17 -9.69 -9.44
C GLU A 107 -11.66 -11.14 -9.31
N ASN A 108 -10.51 -11.43 -9.90
CA ASN A 108 -9.88 -12.75 -9.76
C ASN A 108 -9.51 -13.05 -8.30
N SER A 109 -8.99 -12.06 -7.57
CA SER A 109 -8.67 -12.19 -6.15
C SER A 109 -9.93 -12.42 -5.30
N ASP A 110 -11.02 -11.71 -5.61
CA ASP A 110 -12.32 -11.89 -4.93
C ASP A 110 -12.83 -13.32 -5.13
N GLN A 111 -12.76 -13.87 -6.34
CA GLN A 111 -13.17 -15.26 -6.62
C GLN A 111 -12.32 -16.28 -5.83
N LEU A 112 -11.02 -16.07 -5.72
CA LEU A 112 -10.16 -16.92 -4.89
C LEU A 112 -10.50 -16.80 -3.41
N SER A 113 -10.81 -15.61 -2.93
CA SER A 113 -11.15 -15.33 -1.53
C SER A 113 -12.50 -15.91 -1.10
N LEU A 114 -13.40 -16.20 -2.03
CA LEU A 114 -14.66 -16.88 -1.77
C LEU A 114 -14.51 -18.40 -1.62
N ASN A 115 -13.36 -18.99 -1.94
CA ASN A 115 -13.13 -20.42 -1.82
C ASN A 115 -13.00 -20.83 -0.35
N ALA A 116 -13.77 -21.81 0.08
CA ALA A 116 -13.73 -22.34 1.44
C ALA A 116 -12.49 -23.24 1.71
N ASP A 117 -11.87 -23.79 0.66
CA ASP A 117 -10.63 -24.57 0.79
C ASP A 117 -9.44 -23.65 1.03
N ILE A 118 -8.83 -23.74 2.19
CA ILE A 118 -7.66 -22.97 2.59
C ILE A 118 -6.49 -23.09 1.58
N ASN A 119 -6.33 -24.23 0.95
CA ASN A 119 -5.24 -24.46 -0.01
C ASN A 119 -5.47 -23.72 -1.33
N GLN A 120 -6.69 -23.26 -1.59
CA GLN A 120 -7.09 -22.53 -2.79
C GLN A 120 -7.46 -21.07 -2.49
N ASN A 121 -7.35 -20.66 -1.23
CA ASN A 121 -7.68 -19.31 -0.77
C ASN A 121 -6.43 -18.65 -0.16
N PRO A 122 -5.62 -17.97 -0.96
CA PRO A 122 -4.40 -17.33 -0.47
C PRO A 122 -4.68 -16.25 0.58
N SER A 123 -5.80 -15.51 0.47
CA SER A 123 -6.18 -14.49 1.43
C SER A 123 -6.45 -15.11 2.81
N LEU A 124 -7.20 -16.21 2.86
CA LEU A 124 -7.46 -16.94 4.10
C LEU A 124 -6.19 -17.53 4.70
N THR A 125 -5.35 -18.13 3.85
CA THR A 125 -4.07 -18.72 4.28
C THR A 125 -3.16 -17.67 4.93
N LEU A 126 -2.98 -16.51 4.28
CA LEU A 126 -2.15 -15.43 4.80
C LEU A 126 -2.74 -14.83 6.07
N SER A 127 -4.07 -14.62 6.14
CA SER A 127 -4.73 -14.10 7.34
C SER A 127 -4.58 -15.03 8.54
N ILE A 128 -4.73 -16.34 8.35
CA ILE A 128 -4.50 -17.33 9.43
C ILE A 128 -3.04 -17.33 9.86
N GLN A 129 -2.09 -17.26 8.91
CA GLN A 129 -0.68 -17.14 9.23
C GLN A 129 -0.40 -15.90 10.09
N ASP A 130 -0.94 -14.74 9.74
CA ASP A 130 -0.75 -13.50 10.47
C ASP A 130 -1.31 -13.57 11.88
N VAL A 131 -2.51 -14.14 12.05
CA VAL A 131 -3.11 -14.37 13.37
C VAL A 131 -2.25 -15.30 14.23
N ILE A 132 -1.75 -16.40 13.66
CA ILE A 132 -0.86 -17.33 14.38
C ILE A 132 0.45 -16.64 14.77
N MET A 133 1.08 -15.93 13.82
CA MET A 133 2.34 -15.25 14.08
C MET A 133 2.19 -14.20 15.19
N ASN A 134 1.12 -13.40 15.14
CA ASN A 134 0.88 -12.35 16.11
C ASN A 134 0.47 -12.90 17.49
N ASN A 135 -0.60 -13.68 17.54
CA ASN A 135 -1.26 -14.05 18.80
C ASN A 135 -0.67 -15.30 19.47
N ILE A 136 -0.04 -16.20 18.71
CA ILE A 136 0.52 -17.45 19.25
C ILE A 136 2.03 -17.38 19.33
N CYS A 137 2.69 -16.88 18.29
CA CYS A 137 4.15 -16.80 18.25
C CYS A 137 4.72 -15.51 18.84
N GLY A 138 3.88 -14.53 19.19
CA GLY A 138 4.31 -13.25 19.76
C GLY A 138 5.14 -12.40 18.79
N ILE A 139 4.87 -12.49 17.49
CA ILE A 139 5.53 -11.70 16.45
C ILE A 139 4.77 -10.39 16.29
N GLU A 140 5.42 -9.27 16.59
CA GLU A 140 4.79 -7.95 16.64
C GLU A 140 4.88 -7.19 15.31
N SER A 141 5.64 -7.68 14.32
CA SER A 141 5.83 -6.96 13.07
C SER A 141 5.89 -7.83 11.84
N THR A 142 5.43 -7.27 10.73
CA THR A 142 5.49 -7.85 9.39
C THR A 142 6.46 -7.03 8.53
N LEU A 143 7.46 -7.71 7.97
CA LEU A 143 8.40 -7.16 7.02
C LEU A 143 7.98 -7.52 5.60
N VAL A 144 7.68 -6.52 4.78
CA VAL A 144 7.30 -6.67 3.37
C VAL A 144 8.45 -6.20 2.49
N VAL A 145 9.08 -7.12 1.77
CA VAL A 145 10.19 -6.81 0.86
C VAL A 145 9.80 -7.18 -0.56
N ASN A 146 9.80 -6.21 -1.45
CA ASN A 146 9.49 -6.45 -2.86
C ASN A 146 10.72 -6.29 -3.75
N TYR A 147 10.73 -7.01 -4.88
CA TYR A 147 11.84 -7.02 -5.84
C TYR A 147 11.44 -6.52 -7.23
N ASP A 148 10.20 -6.06 -7.40
CA ASP A 148 9.78 -5.36 -8.61
C ASP A 148 9.85 -3.84 -8.39
N TRP A 149 10.52 -3.12 -9.30
CA TRP A 149 10.62 -1.66 -9.23
C TRP A 149 9.26 -0.96 -9.30
N LYS A 150 8.30 -1.52 -10.02
CA LYS A 150 6.94 -0.98 -10.11
C LYS A 150 6.23 -1.02 -8.76
N LEU A 151 6.59 -1.98 -7.91
CA LEU A 151 6.04 -2.15 -6.56
C LEU A 151 6.92 -1.56 -5.45
N ARG A 152 7.94 -0.75 -5.78
CA ARG A 152 8.93 -0.25 -4.78
C ARG A 152 8.34 0.44 -3.56
N ASN A 153 7.15 1.01 -3.68
CA ASN A 153 6.41 1.67 -2.60
C ASN A 153 5.22 0.84 -2.08
N PHE A 154 5.07 -0.41 -2.53
CA PHE A 154 3.91 -1.24 -2.18
C PHE A 154 3.78 -1.48 -0.67
N TYR A 155 4.87 -1.57 0.06
CA TYR A 155 4.83 -1.71 1.51
C TYR A 155 4.11 -0.55 2.21
N GLN A 156 4.17 0.68 1.69
CA GLN A 156 3.43 1.83 2.22
C GLN A 156 1.92 1.69 2.00
N TYR A 157 1.52 1.14 0.86
CA TYR A 157 0.11 0.79 0.61
C TYR A 157 -0.37 -0.29 1.59
N VAL A 158 0.43 -1.34 1.80
CA VAL A 158 0.12 -2.40 2.78
C VAL A 158 0.03 -1.82 4.20
N GLN A 159 0.89 -0.87 4.58
CA GLN A 159 0.80 -0.18 5.87
C GLN A 159 -0.58 0.44 6.07
N GLN A 160 -1.08 1.18 5.09
CA GLN A 160 -2.39 1.81 5.22
C GLN A 160 -3.51 0.76 5.24
N VAL A 161 -3.52 -0.18 4.29
CA VAL A 161 -4.57 -1.20 4.19
C VAL A 161 -4.63 -2.06 5.46
N GLU A 162 -3.49 -2.49 5.98
CA GLU A 162 -3.40 -3.37 7.15
C GLU A 162 -3.56 -2.60 8.45
N MET A 163 -2.69 -1.64 8.71
CA MET A 163 -2.62 -0.99 10.03
C MET A 163 -3.80 -0.06 10.30
N GLU A 164 -4.36 0.60 9.29
CA GLU A 164 -5.59 1.38 9.46
C GLU A 164 -6.82 0.47 9.66
N SER A 165 -6.81 -0.73 9.09
CA SER A 165 -7.90 -1.71 9.27
C SER A 165 -7.85 -2.38 10.63
N THR A 166 -6.68 -2.85 11.05
CA THR A 166 -6.49 -3.68 12.24
C THR A 166 -6.06 -2.89 13.47
N GLY A 167 -5.62 -1.63 13.32
CA GLY A 167 -5.19 -0.76 14.42
C GLY A 167 -6.36 -0.32 15.30
N LYS A 168 -7.05 -1.27 15.92
CA LYS A 168 -8.23 -1.09 16.77
C LYS A 168 -8.02 -1.81 18.10
N SER A 169 -8.38 -1.17 19.21
CA SER A 169 -8.30 -1.75 20.54
C SER A 169 -9.65 -2.21 21.10
N VAL A 170 -10.73 -1.92 20.39
CA VAL A 170 -12.10 -2.23 20.81
C VAL A 170 -12.88 -2.92 19.70
N ASP A 171 -13.88 -3.72 20.09
CA ASP A 171 -14.85 -4.32 19.19
C ASP A 171 -15.91 -3.28 18.71
N GLN A 172 -16.87 -3.74 17.90
CA GLN A 172 -17.95 -2.90 17.38
C GLN A 172 -18.89 -2.35 18.47
N ASN A 173 -18.88 -2.91 19.67
CA ASN A 173 -19.67 -2.48 20.82
C ASN A 173 -18.87 -1.60 21.78
N GLY A 174 -17.61 -1.29 21.46
CA GLY A 174 -16.72 -0.50 22.29
C GLY A 174 -16.08 -1.26 23.45
N LYS A 175 -16.13 -2.59 23.44
CA LYS A 175 -15.49 -3.43 24.47
C LYS A 175 -14.02 -3.63 24.08
N ASP A 176 -13.13 -3.47 25.08
CA ASP A 176 -11.71 -3.75 24.90
C ASP A 176 -11.46 -5.19 24.43
N LEU A 177 -10.55 -5.34 23.49
CA LEU A 177 -10.11 -6.63 22.96
C LEU A 177 -9.10 -7.27 23.93
N ASP A 178 -9.15 -8.60 24.02
CA ASP A 178 -8.25 -9.42 24.83
C ASP A 178 -7.24 -10.22 23.98
N TYR A 179 -7.08 -9.81 22.72
CA TYR A 179 -6.15 -10.38 21.74
C TYR A 179 -5.47 -9.29 20.92
N GLU A 180 -4.33 -9.62 20.32
CA GLU A 180 -3.60 -8.71 19.45
C GLU A 180 -4.28 -8.60 18.06
N THR A 181 -4.52 -7.38 17.59
CA THR A 181 -5.29 -7.13 16.36
C THR A 181 -4.48 -7.16 15.10
N GLY A 182 -3.36 -6.49 15.03
CA GLY A 182 -2.54 -6.42 13.85
C GLY A 182 -1.07 -6.14 14.15
N MET A 183 -0.21 -6.54 13.23
CA MET A 183 1.23 -6.35 13.34
C MET A 183 1.65 -4.99 12.76
N ILE A 184 2.78 -4.46 13.22
CA ILE A 184 3.40 -3.27 12.64
C ILE A 184 4.01 -3.65 11.29
N VAL A 185 3.51 -3.05 10.22
CA VAL A 185 4.02 -3.28 8.86
C VAL A 185 5.18 -2.32 8.56
N TRP A 186 6.29 -2.87 8.11
CA TRP A 186 7.43 -2.13 7.60
C TRP A 186 8.03 -2.84 6.40
N GLY A 187 8.91 -2.19 5.67
CA GLY A 187 9.46 -2.84 4.48
C GLY A 187 10.20 -1.93 3.53
N GLY A 188 10.36 -2.41 2.30
CA GLY A 188 11.02 -1.65 1.26
C GLY A 188 11.30 -2.43 -0.01
N PHE A 189 11.92 -1.74 -0.96
CA PHE A 189 12.42 -2.33 -2.19
C PHE A 189 13.73 -3.09 -1.91
N GLY A 190 13.73 -4.41 -2.09
CA GLY A 190 14.80 -5.33 -1.71
C GLY A 190 16.20 -4.86 -2.10
N PRO A 191 16.47 -4.49 -3.37
CA PRO A 191 17.79 -3.99 -3.79
C PRO A 191 18.30 -2.78 -3.02
N ARG A 192 17.42 -1.87 -2.57
CA ARG A 192 17.79 -0.74 -1.71
C ARG A 192 17.93 -1.14 -0.25
N SER A 193 17.07 -2.02 0.20
CA SER A 193 17.01 -2.50 1.58
C SER A 193 18.24 -3.25 2.02
N GLN A 194 18.99 -3.84 1.07
CA GLN A 194 20.31 -4.46 1.33
C GLN A 194 21.28 -3.51 2.00
N HIS A 195 21.16 -2.22 1.70
CA HIS A 195 22.06 -1.17 2.22
C HIS A 195 21.48 -0.44 3.44
N SER A 196 20.38 -0.94 4.00
CA SER A 196 19.75 -0.37 5.20
C SER A 196 19.49 -1.44 6.26
N PHE A 197 18.37 -2.16 6.18
CA PHE A 197 17.94 -3.06 7.26
C PHE A 197 18.27 -4.55 7.04
N PHE A 198 18.84 -4.97 5.92
CA PHE A 198 19.16 -6.40 5.71
C PHE A 198 20.20 -6.94 6.66
N GLN A 199 21.03 -6.09 7.27
CA GLN A 199 21.89 -6.51 8.36
C GLN A 199 21.06 -7.09 9.53
N GLN A 200 19.96 -6.42 9.90
CA GLN A 200 19.01 -6.91 10.90
C GLN A 200 18.31 -8.20 10.44
N VAL A 201 18.00 -8.30 9.14
CA VAL A 201 17.37 -9.50 8.57
C VAL A 201 18.27 -10.72 8.68
N TYR A 202 19.58 -10.55 8.40
CA TYR A 202 20.54 -11.66 8.41
C TYR A 202 21.02 -12.03 9.83
N GLN A 203 21.29 -11.05 10.67
CA GLN A 203 22.03 -11.28 11.92
C GLN A 203 21.30 -10.77 13.17
N GLY A 204 20.20 -10.05 13.00
CA GLY A 204 19.47 -9.48 14.12
C GLY A 204 18.77 -10.56 14.97
N THR A 205 18.52 -10.20 16.23
CA THR A 205 17.89 -11.10 17.22
C THR A 205 16.36 -11.02 17.26
N LYS A 206 15.77 -10.01 16.58
CA LYS A 206 14.32 -9.84 16.54
C LYS A 206 13.68 -10.76 15.49
N ASN A 207 12.50 -11.26 15.85
CA ASN A 207 11.67 -12.02 14.93
C ASN A 207 10.60 -11.12 14.31
N TYR A 208 10.22 -11.42 13.09
CA TYR A 208 9.18 -10.75 12.33
C TYR A 208 8.61 -11.73 11.31
N ASN A 209 7.36 -11.52 10.92
CA ASN A 209 6.74 -12.22 9.82
C ASN A 209 7.28 -11.64 8.51
N LEU A 210 7.91 -12.45 7.66
CA LEU A 210 8.62 -11.96 6.46
C LEU A 210 7.90 -12.37 5.19
N TYR A 211 7.50 -11.38 4.40
CA TYR A 211 6.92 -11.54 3.07
C TYR A 211 7.87 -11.02 1.99
N PHE A 212 8.21 -11.87 1.04
CA PHE A 212 8.82 -11.48 -0.21
C PHE A 212 7.76 -11.39 -1.30
N ILE A 213 7.70 -10.26 -2.01
CA ILE A 213 6.83 -10.05 -3.17
C ILE A 213 7.72 -9.93 -4.40
N VAL A 214 7.53 -10.82 -5.35
CA VAL A 214 8.42 -10.97 -6.51
C VAL A 214 7.63 -11.15 -7.79
N THR A 215 8.18 -10.66 -8.89
CA THR A 215 7.75 -11.01 -10.25
C THR A 215 8.88 -11.82 -10.89
N ARG A 216 8.57 -13.02 -11.38
CA ARG A 216 9.58 -13.89 -12.03
C ARG A 216 10.16 -13.22 -13.27
N SER A 217 11.47 -13.13 -13.33
CA SER A 217 12.17 -12.51 -14.45
C SER A 217 13.66 -12.92 -14.48
N ASP A 218 14.34 -12.64 -15.58
CA ASP A 218 15.79 -12.81 -15.71
C ASP A 218 16.58 -11.59 -15.18
N GLN A 219 15.89 -10.58 -14.65
CA GLN A 219 16.49 -9.36 -14.15
C GLN A 219 17.31 -9.59 -12.87
N LEU A 220 18.23 -8.70 -12.61
CA LEU A 220 19.10 -8.75 -11.44
C LEU A 220 18.32 -8.77 -10.11
N ASN A 221 17.23 -8.02 -10.02
CA ASN A 221 16.39 -7.98 -8.81
C ASN A 221 15.86 -9.36 -8.41
N TYR A 222 15.36 -10.12 -9.37
CA TYR A 222 14.86 -11.47 -9.09
C TYR A 222 16.00 -12.41 -8.70
N LYS A 223 17.19 -12.30 -9.36
CA LYS A 223 18.38 -13.08 -8.98
C LYS A 223 18.88 -12.74 -7.57
N GLN A 224 18.80 -11.46 -7.18
CA GLN A 224 19.09 -11.02 -5.80
C GLN A 224 18.11 -11.64 -4.79
N PHE A 225 16.81 -11.63 -5.10
CA PHE A 225 15.82 -12.34 -4.28
C PHE A 225 16.17 -13.81 -4.11
N LEU A 226 16.48 -14.53 -5.20
CA LEU A 226 16.83 -15.94 -5.13
C LEU A 226 18.05 -16.20 -4.24
N GLY A 227 19.10 -15.37 -4.34
CA GLY A 227 20.29 -15.49 -3.51
C GLY A 227 19.99 -15.21 -2.04
N GLN A 228 19.23 -14.16 -1.75
CA GLN A 228 18.91 -13.76 -0.39
C GLN A 228 17.94 -14.73 0.30
N SER A 229 16.89 -15.16 -0.38
CA SER A 229 15.94 -16.14 0.14
C SER A 229 16.62 -17.48 0.41
N LYS A 230 17.51 -17.92 -0.49
CA LYS A 230 18.32 -19.11 -0.28
C LYS A 230 19.19 -18.98 0.98
N SER A 231 19.91 -17.87 1.13
CA SER A 231 20.77 -17.64 2.29
C SER A 231 19.97 -17.65 3.60
N LEU A 232 18.79 -17.02 3.63
CA LEU A 232 17.91 -17.03 4.82
C LEU A 232 17.34 -18.42 5.12
N LYS A 233 17.01 -19.21 4.10
CA LYS A 233 16.49 -20.56 4.26
C LYS A 233 17.54 -21.52 4.79
N GLU A 234 18.76 -21.45 4.30
CA GLU A 234 19.84 -22.36 4.65
C GLU A 234 20.55 -21.93 5.94
N GLY A 235 20.73 -20.60 6.11
CA GLY A 235 21.59 -20.06 7.16
C GLY A 235 23.07 -20.48 6.97
N ASN A 236 23.91 -20.11 7.90
CA ASN A 236 25.29 -20.58 7.98
C ASN A 236 25.80 -20.58 9.44
N ASP A 237 25.07 -21.23 10.31
CA ASP A 237 25.35 -21.27 11.76
C ASP A 237 26.76 -21.76 12.11
N GLY A 238 27.42 -22.50 11.22
CA GLY A 238 28.80 -22.97 11.36
C GLY A 238 29.89 -21.97 10.91
N GLU A 239 29.53 -20.80 10.41
CA GLU A 239 30.48 -19.78 9.97
C GLU A 239 31.25 -19.19 11.17
N SER A 240 32.56 -19.32 11.17
CA SER A 240 33.43 -18.78 12.21
C SER A 240 33.59 -17.26 12.14
N ASN A 241 33.45 -16.67 10.95
CA ASN A 241 33.48 -15.22 10.77
C ASN A 241 32.11 -14.62 11.09
N THR A 242 31.99 -13.98 12.26
CA THR A 242 30.74 -13.40 12.74
C THR A 242 30.12 -12.37 11.77
N ASN A 243 30.95 -11.69 10.97
CA ASN A 243 30.47 -10.73 9.96
C ASN A 243 29.81 -11.38 8.75
N LYS A 244 29.99 -12.69 8.57
CA LYS A 244 29.37 -13.46 7.48
C LYS A 244 28.27 -14.38 7.96
N LYS A 245 27.97 -14.39 9.26
CA LYS A 245 26.91 -15.23 9.82
C LYS A 245 25.55 -14.81 9.28
N VAL A 246 24.75 -15.78 8.86
CA VAL A 246 23.35 -15.59 8.46
C VAL A 246 22.47 -16.51 9.28
N SER A 247 21.54 -15.91 10.03
CA SER A 247 20.57 -16.67 10.81
C SER A 247 19.50 -17.26 9.88
N ARG A 248 19.14 -18.52 10.14
CA ARG A 248 18.04 -19.17 9.41
C ARG A 248 16.71 -18.48 9.77
N ARG A 249 15.89 -18.18 8.76
CA ARG A 249 14.60 -17.51 8.94
C ARG A 249 13.51 -18.12 8.06
N SER A 250 12.32 -18.22 8.59
CA SER A 250 11.12 -18.53 7.82
C SER A 250 10.62 -17.29 7.10
N PHE A 251 10.09 -17.47 5.90
CA PHE A 251 9.48 -16.42 5.10
C PHE A 251 8.41 -17.00 4.16
N THR A 252 7.50 -16.15 3.74
CA THR A 252 6.50 -16.45 2.70
C THR A 252 6.87 -15.70 1.42
N THR A 253 6.74 -16.35 0.29
CA THR A 253 6.94 -15.71 -1.03
C THR A 253 5.61 -15.59 -1.73
N ILE A 254 5.27 -14.39 -2.16
CA ILE A 254 4.14 -14.07 -3.04
C ILE A 254 4.72 -13.79 -4.42
N GLU A 255 4.54 -14.75 -5.33
CA GLU A 255 4.99 -14.63 -6.71
C GLU A 255 3.84 -14.10 -7.56
N LEU A 256 4.09 -13.00 -8.27
CA LEU A 256 3.17 -12.37 -9.19
C LEU A 256 3.48 -12.80 -10.62
N ASN A 257 2.45 -13.06 -11.42
CA ASN A 257 2.53 -13.47 -12.82
C ASN A 257 2.36 -12.28 -13.77
#